data_e7e2b3ac8177343fc27beed3544fa381
#
_entry.id   e7e2b3ac8177343fc27beed3544fa381
#
_cell.length_a   1.000
_cell.length_b   1.000
_cell.length_c   1.000
_cell.angle_alpha   90.00
_cell.angle_beta   90.00
_cell.angle_gamma   90.00
#
_symmetry.space_group_name_H-M   'P 1'
#
loop_
_entity.id
_entity.type
_entity.pdbx_description
1 polymer ?
#
loop_
_entity_poly.entity_id
_entity_poly.type
_entity_poly.pdbx_seq_one_letter_code
_entity_poly.pdbx_strand_id
1 'polypeptide(L)'
;MRTVVWSTGGVGSIAIDAIRVRPDLELVGVWVHSPDKVGKDAGELAGGTPIGITATGNAAELVALQPDCVVYAASGPDRDAGAVPDYLMLLEAGINVVSTSSTSLVYPPAYYSPEWRDQMERAATAGDASFYASGIFPGFGSDQLALLLSTQSKTIRQVKVTEVALNDHYPVADVMMNGMGFGHSLDFEPLLKTPGFIEMAWRAPLYLIAEGLGVEIEEVRGTLDRRTTDRDIEVAFGTIKAGTCGAVSTRAAGVVNGREAIVVEHIIRMARDVAPDWPASEFDASYHVDIAGDPDIHCAMNVGAAEGHGAGHAAMTATAMRVVNAIPYVVEAPAGLLSSLDLPNTLPRHAIDWRNE
;
A
#
# COMPACT_ATOMS: atom_id res chain seq x y z
N MET A 1 14.50 15.00 -11.46
CA MET A 1 13.14 14.77 -12.01
C MET A 1 12.17 15.64 -11.26
N ARG A 2 11.33 16.38 -11.99
CA ARG A 2 10.32 17.30 -11.45
C ARG A 2 9.12 16.49 -10.96
N THR A 3 8.79 16.62 -9.69
CA THR A 3 7.82 15.74 -9.02
C THR A 3 6.73 16.56 -8.34
N VAL A 4 5.49 16.12 -8.47
CA VAL A 4 4.34 16.64 -7.72
C VAL A 4 3.91 15.60 -6.71
N VAL A 5 3.49 16.03 -5.51
CA VAL A 5 2.85 15.16 -4.52
C VAL A 5 1.35 15.47 -4.48
N TRP A 6 0.54 14.44 -4.64
CA TRP A 6 -0.92 14.53 -4.64
C TRP A 6 -1.48 14.05 -3.30
N SER A 7 -1.80 15.00 -2.43
CA SER A 7 -2.26 14.86 -1.04
C SER A 7 -1.16 15.05 0.02
N THR A 8 -1.56 15.59 1.17
CA THR A 8 -0.75 15.85 2.36
C THR A 8 -1.28 15.09 3.58
N GLY A 9 -1.74 13.86 3.36
CA GLY A 9 -1.99 12.88 4.41
C GLY A 9 -0.65 12.27 4.92
N GLY A 10 -0.71 11.28 5.81
CA GLY A 10 0.51 10.66 6.38
C GLY A 10 1.55 10.26 5.35
N VAL A 11 1.15 9.48 4.33
CA VAL A 11 2.04 9.04 3.24
C VAL A 11 2.54 10.21 2.39
N GLY A 12 1.64 11.15 2.02
CA GLY A 12 2.01 12.30 1.19
C GLY A 12 2.97 13.26 1.88
N SER A 13 2.79 13.51 3.19
CA SER A 13 3.73 14.33 3.99
C SER A 13 5.12 13.70 4.04
N ILE A 14 5.20 12.39 4.24
CA ILE A 14 6.47 11.65 4.20
C ILE A 14 7.12 11.73 2.81
N ALA A 15 6.32 11.61 1.74
CA ALA A 15 6.83 11.74 0.38
C ALA A 15 7.39 13.14 0.09
N ILE A 16 6.73 14.22 0.55
CA ILE A 16 7.22 15.60 0.46
C ILE A 16 8.58 15.72 1.14
N ASP A 17 8.69 15.24 2.38
CA ASP A 17 9.92 15.32 3.15
C ASP A 17 11.07 14.51 2.51
N ALA A 18 10.77 13.33 1.99
CA ALA A 18 11.74 12.48 1.30
C ALA A 18 12.23 13.10 -0.02
N ILE A 19 11.33 13.68 -0.83
CA ILE A 19 11.68 14.28 -2.13
C ILE A 19 12.58 15.49 -1.94
N ARG A 20 12.29 16.37 -0.97
CA ARG A 20 13.05 17.61 -0.78
C ARG A 20 14.53 17.40 -0.42
N VAL A 21 14.90 16.24 0.11
CA VAL A 21 16.29 15.92 0.48
C VAL A 21 17.04 15.12 -0.58
N ARG A 22 16.34 14.70 -1.64
CA ARG A 22 16.87 13.90 -2.74
C ARG A 22 17.44 14.78 -3.84
N PRO A 23 18.74 14.66 -4.23
CA PRO A 23 19.36 15.50 -5.26
C PRO A 23 18.89 15.15 -6.69
N ASP A 24 18.29 13.97 -6.89
CA ASP A 24 17.76 13.51 -8.18
C ASP A 24 16.27 13.84 -8.37
N LEU A 25 15.59 14.36 -7.34
CA LEU A 25 14.19 14.74 -7.36
C LEU A 25 14.03 16.24 -7.03
N GLU A 26 13.05 16.88 -7.63
CA GLU A 26 12.68 18.28 -7.39
C GLU A 26 11.18 18.35 -7.13
N LEU A 27 10.77 18.72 -5.92
CA LEU A 27 9.36 18.98 -5.64
C LEU A 27 8.95 20.30 -6.31
N VAL A 28 8.00 20.25 -7.23
CA VAL A 28 7.55 21.43 -8.00
C VAL A 28 6.11 21.83 -7.70
N GLY A 29 5.34 21.00 -7.00
CA GLY A 29 3.96 21.31 -6.64
C GLY A 29 3.37 20.28 -5.69
N VAL A 30 2.30 20.70 -5.00
CA VAL A 30 1.54 19.85 -4.08
C VAL A 30 0.05 20.11 -4.27
N TRP A 31 -0.71 19.02 -4.48
CA TRP A 31 -2.16 19.07 -4.53
C TRP A 31 -2.77 18.76 -3.17
N VAL A 32 -3.84 19.49 -2.80
CA VAL A 32 -4.60 19.26 -1.57
C VAL A 32 -6.11 19.27 -1.84
N HIS A 33 -6.82 18.34 -1.21
CA HIS A 33 -8.27 18.26 -1.29
C HIS A 33 -8.96 19.27 -0.36
N SER A 34 -8.44 19.46 0.85
CA SER A 34 -9.07 20.25 1.90
C SER A 34 -8.88 21.75 1.63
N PRO A 35 -9.96 22.56 1.54
CA PRO A 35 -9.86 23.99 1.25
C PRO A 35 -8.99 24.79 2.24
N ASP A 36 -8.95 24.35 3.51
CA ASP A 36 -8.13 24.98 4.55
C ASP A 36 -6.64 24.78 4.37
N LYS A 37 -6.22 23.87 3.49
CA LYS A 37 -4.81 23.61 3.14
C LYS A 37 -4.36 24.38 1.89
N VAL A 38 -5.30 24.83 1.06
CA VAL A 38 -5.00 25.61 -0.15
C VAL A 38 -4.30 26.92 0.25
N GLY A 39 -3.22 27.26 -0.45
CA GLY A 39 -2.42 28.45 -0.20
C GLY A 39 -1.40 28.33 0.92
N LYS A 40 -1.35 27.20 1.65
CA LYS A 40 -0.31 26.93 2.66
C LYS A 40 0.97 26.39 2.03
N ASP A 41 2.09 26.58 2.72
CA ASP A 41 3.37 26.03 2.31
C ASP A 41 3.40 24.50 2.47
N ALA A 42 3.93 23.81 1.48
CA ALA A 42 3.98 22.35 1.45
C ALA A 42 4.87 21.75 2.54
N GLY A 43 5.96 22.43 2.93
CA GLY A 43 6.83 22.02 4.02
C GLY A 43 6.13 22.10 5.37
N GLU A 44 5.35 23.18 5.60
CA GLU A 44 4.53 23.32 6.81
C GLU A 44 3.43 22.25 6.86
N LEU A 45 2.78 21.95 5.73
CA LEU A 45 1.78 20.88 5.63
C LEU A 45 2.37 19.49 5.89
N ALA A 46 3.65 19.30 5.61
CA ALA A 46 4.39 18.08 5.92
C ALA A 46 4.93 18.04 7.39
N GLY A 47 4.67 19.08 8.18
CA GLY A 47 5.13 19.16 9.58
C GLY A 47 6.54 19.71 9.75
N GLY A 48 7.15 20.24 8.70
CA GLY A 48 8.50 20.81 8.70
C GLY A 48 8.52 22.34 8.56
N THR A 49 9.64 22.86 8.11
CA THR A 49 9.84 24.29 7.80
C THR A 49 9.33 24.63 6.41
N PRO A 50 8.95 25.92 6.15
CA PRO A 50 8.56 26.36 4.82
C PRO A 50 9.63 26.07 3.77
N ILE A 51 9.19 25.64 2.58
CA ILE A 51 10.04 25.32 1.44
C ILE A 51 9.74 26.18 0.19
N GLY A 52 8.79 27.11 0.29
CA GLY A 52 8.44 28.03 -0.78
C GLY A 52 7.52 27.46 -1.86
N ILE A 53 6.94 26.27 -1.65
CA ILE A 53 5.98 25.63 -2.56
C ILE A 53 4.58 25.77 -1.98
N THR A 54 3.71 26.49 -2.65
CA THR A 54 2.33 26.70 -2.23
C THR A 54 1.44 25.55 -2.69
N ALA A 55 0.69 24.95 -1.78
CA ALA A 55 -0.26 23.89 -2.09
C ALA A 55 -1.51 24.46 -2.79
N THR A 56 -1.99 23.77 -3.83
CA THR A 56 -3.18 24.14 -4.60
C THR A 56 -4.23 23.03 -4.61
N GLY A 57 -5.50 23.42 -4.73
CA GLY A 57 -6.60 22.49 -5.02
C GLY A 57 -6.92 22.39 -6.52
N ASN A 58 -6.18 23.11 -7.38
CA ASN A 58 -6.41 23.15 -8.81
C ASN A 58 -5.47 22.20 -9.56
N ALA A 59 -5.99 21.06 -9.99
CA ALA A 59 -5.25 20.05 -10.73
C ALA A 59 -4.63 20.60 -12.04
N ALA A 60 -5.34 21.50 -12.74
CA ALA A 60 -4.86 22.05 -14.00
C ALA A 60 -3.58 22.89 -13.84
N GLU A 61 -3.42 23.57 -12.70
CA GLU A 61 -2.18 24.29 -12.39
C GLU A 61 -0.99 23.35 -12.28
N LEU A 62 -1.17 22.18 -11.66
CA LEU A 62 -0.12 21.18 -11.49
C LEU A 62 0.21 20.46 -12.80
N VAL A 63 -0.79 20.15 -13.62
CA VAL A 63 -0.57 19.61 -14.97
C VAL A 63 0.21 20.60 -15.84
N ALA A 64 -0.09 21.90 -15.73
CA ALA A 64 0.62 22.95 -16.48
C ALA A 64 2.10 23.09 -16.09
N LEU A 65 2.51 22.59 -14.91
CA LEU A 65 3.92 22.53 -14.54
C LEU A 65 4.71 21.48 -15.34
N GLN A 66 4.02 20.57 -16.03
CA GLN A 66 4.62 19.43 -16.76
C GLN A 66 5.66 18.68 -15.90
N PRO A 67 5.26 18.12 -14.75
CA PRO A 67 6.15 17.31 -13.94
C PRO A 67 6.49 16.00 -14.65
N ASP A 68 7.65 15.43 -14.35
CA ASP A 68 8.03 14.10 -14.86
C ASP A 68 7.20 13.00 -14.20
N CYS A 69 6.79 13.21 -12.93
CA CYS A 69 6.05 12.21 -12.17
C CYS A 69 5.16 12.83 -11.07
N VAL A 70 4.02 12.19 -10.82
CA VAL A 70 3.14 12.48 -9.67
C VAL A 70 3.21 11.33 -8.67
N VAL A 71 3.50 11.64 -7.40
CA VAL A 71 3.29 10.73 -6.26
C VAL A 71 1.86 10.89 -5.79
N TYR A 72 1.01 9.94 -6.12
CA TYR A 72 -0.41 9.97 -5.79
C TYR A 72 -0.67 9.21 -4.48
N ALA A 73 -0.96 9.96 -3.41
CA ALA A 73 -1.20 9.44 -2.05
C ALA A 73 -2.56 9.88 -1.47
N ALA A 74 -3.50 10.30 -2.32
CA ALA A 74 -4.83 10.66 -1.88
C ALA A 74 -5.62 9.41 -1.47
N SER A 75 -6.40 9.51 -0.40
CA SER A 75 -7.25 8.43 0.10
C SER A 75 -8.65 8.97 0.42
N GLY A 76 -9.67 8.14 0.26
CA GLY A 76 -11.05 8.48 0.53
C GLY A 76 -11.92 7.23 0.60
N PRO A 77 -13.21 7.36 0.95
CA PRO A 77 -14.12 6.22 1.02
C PRO A 77 -14.30 5.53 -0.36
N ASP A 78 -14.36 6.32 -1.43
CA ASP A 78 -14.51 5.84 -2.81
C ASP A 78 -13.15 5.86 -3.54
N ARG A 79 -12.16 5.23 -2.94
CA ARG A 79 -10.73 5.36 -3.30
C ARG A 79 -10.46 5.30 -4.80
N ASP A 80 -10.89 4.25 -5.49
CA ASP A 80 -10.62 4.08 -6.92
C ASP A 80 -11.52 4.96 -7.79
N ALA A 81 -12.79 5.13 -7.44
CA ALA A 81 -13.72 6.01 -8.16
C ALA A 81 -13.27 7.47 -8.14
N GLY A 82 -12.60 7.91 -7.07
CA GLY A 82 -12.01 9.25 -6.99
C GLY A 82 -10.66 9.36 -7.69
N ALA A 83 -9.84 8.32 -7.66
CA ALA A 83 -8.47 8.35 -8.16
C ALA A 83 -8.35 8.08 -9.67
N VAL A 84 -9.17 7.20 -10.23
CA VAL A 84 -9.07 6.83 -11.67
C VAL A 84 -9.24 8.03 -12.61
N PRO A 85 -10.19 8.96 -12.40
CA PRO A 85 -10.27 10.19 -13.23
C PRO A 85 -8.99 11.03 -13.18
N ASP A 86 -8.36 11.16 -12.01
CA ASP A 86 -7.09 11.87 -11.86
C ASP A 86 -5.97 11.15 -12.61
N TYR A 87 -5.90 9.81 -12.51
CA TYR A 87 -4.90 9.02 -13.24
C TYR A 87 -5.05 9.20 -14.76
N LEU A 88 -6.27 9.13 -15.29
CA LEU A 88 -6.53 9.34 -16.71
C LEU A 88 -6.04 10.72 -17.17
N MET A 89 -6.41 11.77 -16.44
CA MET A 89 -6.00 13.15 -16.74
C MET A 89 -4.47 13.30 -16.76
N LEU A 90 -3.77 12.72 -15.76
CA LEU A 90 -2.32 12.83 -15.65
C LEU A 90 -1.62 12.04 -16.75
N LEU A 91 -2.03 10.81 -16.99
CA LEU A 91 -1.45 9.93 -18.00
C LEU A 91 -1.67 10.50 -19.42
N GLU A 92 -2.89 10.99 -19.74
CA GLU A 92 -3.18 11.67 -21.03
C GLU A 92 -2.35 12.94 -21.23
N ALA A 93 -1.95 13.60 -20.15
CA ALA A 93 -1.06 14.77 -20.19
C ALA A 93 0.43 14.42 -20.32
N GLY A 94 0.78 13.14 -20.44
CA GLY A 94 2.17 12.67 -20.53
C GLY A 94 2.91 12.68 -19.20
N ILE A 95 2.19 12.58 -18.07
CA ILE A 95 2.74 12.65 -16.72
C ILE A 95 2.70 11.25 -16.09
N ASN A 96 3.87 10.74 -15.70
CA ASN A 96 3.96 9.45 -15.03
C ASN A 96 3.32 9.50 -13.63
N VAL A 97 2.76 8.39 -13.18
CA VAL A 97 2.11 8.29 -11.88
C VAL A 97 2.67 7.12 -11.07
N VAL A 98 3.11 7.40 -9.85
CA VAL A 98 3.39 6.39 -8.83
C VAL A 98 2.36 6.53 -7.71
N SER A 99 1.67 5.45 -7.33
CA SER A 99 0.51 5.54 -6.44
C SER A 99 0.57 4.57 -5.26
N THR A 100 0.13 5.05 -4.10
CA THR A 100 -0.16 4.21 -2.92
C THR A 100 -1.66 4.05 -2.67
N SER A 101 -2.51 4.63 -3.51
CA SER A 101 -3.95 4.73 -3.26
C SER A 101 -4.73 3.52 -3.77
N SER A 102 -4.56 3.15 -5.02
CA SER A 102 -5.29 2.03 -5.65
C SER A 102 -4.50 0.73 -5.49
N THR A 103 -4.62 0.11 -4.31
CA THR A 103 -3.82 -1.06 -3.92
C THR A 103 -4.06 -2.30 -4.79
N SER A 104 -5.23 -2.42 -5.42
CA SER A 104 -5.52 -3.49 -6.37
C SER A 104 -4.80 -3.32 -7.73
N LEU A 105 -4.24 -2.12 -8.00
CA LEU A 105 -3.42 -1.85 -9.19
C LEU A 105 -1.93 -2.20 -9.00
N VAL A 106 -1.53 -2.83 -7.88
CA VAL A 106 -0.16 -3.38 -7.75
C VAL A 106 0.11 -4.47 -8.80
N TYR A 107 -0.96 -5.08 -9.32
CA TYR A 107 -0.92 -5.97 -10.47
C TYR A 107 -2.10 -5.67 -11.42
N PRO A 108 -1.94 -4.78 -12.38
CA PRO A 108 -3.01 -4.32 -13.27
C PRO A 108 -3.79 -5.42 -14.01
N PRO A 109 -3.17 -6.54 -14.47
CA PRO A 109 -3.92 -7.62 -15.12
C PRO A 109 -5.01 -8.25 -14.25
N ALA A 110 -4.85 -8.22 -12.90
CA ALA A 110 -5.83 -8.74 -11.95
C ALA A 110 -6.75 -7.67 -11.36
N TYR A 111 -6.70 -6.43 -11.85
CA TYR A 111 -7.55 -5.35 -11.36
C TYR A 111 -9.05 -5.68 -11.51
N TYR A 112 -9.84 -5.40 -10.48
CA TYR A 112 -11.24 -5.80 -10.41
C TYR A 112 -12.15 -5.10 -11.43
N SER A 113 -11.72 -3.96 -11.98
CA SER A 113 -12.43 -3.23 -13.04
C SER A 113 -11.64 -3.25 -14.36
N PRO A 114 -11.88 -4.22 -15.24
CA PRO A 114 -11.22 -4.27 -16.55
C PRO A 114 -11.46 -3.02 -17.40
N GLU A 115 -12.64 -2.40 -17.28
CA GLU A 115 -12.98 -1.18 -18.01
C GLU A 115 -12.06 -0.01 -17.62
N TRP A 116 -11.88 0.24 -16.33
CA TRP A 116 -10.97 1.29 -15.84
C TRP A 116 -9.52 0.98 -16.18
N ARG A 117 -9.10 -0.27 -16.02
CA ARG A 117 -7.75 -0.70 -16.44
C ARG A 117 -7.49 -0.37 -17.90
N ASP A 118 -8.41 -0.77 -18.80
CA ASP A 118 -8.26 -0.57 -20.24
C ASP A 118 -8.32 0.92 -20.62
N GLN A 119 -9.05 1.75 -19.88
CA GLN A 119 -9.02 3.21 -20.05
C GLN A 119 -7.66 3.78 -19.64
N MET A 120 -7.13 3.37 -18.49
CA MET A 120 -5.83 3.81 -18.00
C MET A 120 -4.70 3.35 -18.94
N GLU A 121 -4.73 2.13 -19.46
CA GLU A 121 -3.75 1.62 -20.43
C GLU A 121 -3.75 2.45 -21.72
N ARG A 122 -4.93 2.82 -22.22
CA ARG A 122 -5.04 3.71 -23.39
C ARG A 122 -4.51 5.11 -23.10
N ALA A 123 -4.84 5.68 -21.92
CA ALA A 123 -4.35 6.98 -21.50
C ALA A 123 -2.83 7.01 -21.36
N ALA A 124 -2.25 5.99 -20.71
CA ALA A 124 -0.81 5.83 -20.56
C ALA A 124 -0.09 5.74 -21.91
N THR A 125 -0.59 4.88 -22.82
CA THR A 125 -0.03 4.73 -24.16
C THR A 125 -0.14 6.02 -24.99
N ALA A 126 -1.29 6.71 -24.92
CA ALA A 126 -1.51 7.95 -25.68
C ALA A 126 -0.63 9.11 -25.20
N GLY A 127 -0.38 9.20 -23.90
CA GLY A 127 0.45 10.24 -23.31
C GLY A 127 1.94 9.88 -23.25
N ASP A 128 2.34 8.68 -23.68
CA ASP A 128 3.71 8.16 -23.49
C ASP A 128 4.16 8.22 -22.03
N ALA A 129 3.27 7.79 -21.12
CA ALA A 129 3.45 7.83 -19.68
C ALA A 129 3.21 6.46 -19.03
N SER A 130 3.72 6.28 -17.82
CA SER A 130 3.62 5.03 -17.08
C SER A 130 2.88 5.23 -15.76
N PHE A 131 2.12 4.20 -15.36
CA PHE A 131 1.48 4.11 -14.05
C PHE A 131 2.07 2.93 -13.26
N TYR A 132 2.39 3.15 -12.00
CA TYR A 132 2.86 2.11 -11.08
C TYR A 132 2.22 2.28 -9.71
N ALA A 133 1.60 1.23 -9.18
CA ALA A 133 1.09 1.21 -7.81
C ALA A 133 1.91 0.27 -6.92
N SER A 134 2.22 0.71 -5.71
CA SER A 134 2.90 -0.11 -4.71
C SER A 134 2.69 0.47 -3.31
N GLY A 135 3.11 -0.30 -2.31
CA GLY A 135 3.11 0.06 -0.90
C GLY A 135 3.92 -0.96 -0.13
N ILE A 136 3.67 -1.06 1.18
CA ILE A 136 4.27 -2.11 1.98
C ILE A 136 3.43 -3.39 1.92
N PHE A 137 2.08 -3.29 2.06
CA PHE A 137 1.17 -4.41 1.98
C PHE A 137 -0.27 -3.91 1.62
N PRO A 138 -0.76 -4.14 0.39
CA PRO A 138 -0.12 -4.72 -0.80
C PRO A 138 1.09 -3.95 -1.30
N GLY A 139 2.04 -4.68 -1.92
CA GLY A 139 3.29 -4.17 -2.46
C GLY A 139 4.47 -5.01 -2.01
N PHE A 140 5.50 -4.39 -1.43
CA PHE A 140 6.77 -5.08 -1.15
C PHE A 140 6.61 -6.35 -0.28
N GLY A 141 5.93 -6.24 0.86
CA GLY A 141 5.79 -7.35 1.81
C GLY A 141 4.81 -8.43 1.34
N SER A 142 3.82 -8.10 0.50
CA SER A 142 2.82 -9.04 0.04
C SER A 142 3.19 -9.78 -1.25
N ASP A 143 4.17 -9.28 -2.00
CA ASP A 143 4.50 -9.82 -3.32
C ASP A 143 6.00 -9.80 -3.63
N GLN A 144 6.65 -8.66 -3.75
CA GLN A 144 8.02 -8.57 -4.23
C GLN A 144 9.03 -9.27 -3.33
N LEU A 145 8.89 -9.19 -2.01
CA LEU A 145 9.78 -9.88 -1.06
C LEU A 145 9.70 -11.39 -1.25
N ALA A 146 8.49 -11.92 -1.43
CA ALA A 146 8.29 -13.35 -1.68
C ALA A 146 8.95 -13.79 -3.00
N LEU A 147 8.78 -13.01 -4.07
CA LEU A 147 9.42 -13.28 -5.36
C LEU A 147 10.94 -13.23 -5.27
N LEU A 148 11.51 -12.24 -4.57
CA LEU A 148 12.97 -12.16 -4.36
C LEU A 148 13.52 -13.36 -3.60
N LEU A 149 12.84 -13.78 -2.53
CA LEU A 149 13.24 -14.95 -1.74
C LEU A 149 13.09 -16.26 -2.53
N SER A 150 12.05 -16.37 -3.36
CA SER A 150 11.80 -17.56 -4.18
C SER A 150 12.91 -17.86 -5.20
N THR A 151 13.72 -16.87 -5.55
CA THR A 151 14.89 -17.07 -6.44
C THR A 151 15.92 -18.04 -5.88
N GLN A 152 15.86 -18.35 -4.59
CA GLN A 152 16.76 -19.30 -3.92
C GLN A 152 16.19 -20.73 -3.88
N SER A 153 14.96 -20.94 -4.36
CA SER A 153 14.27 -22.21 -4.28
C SER A 153 14.45 -23.03 -5.56
N LYS A 154 14.81 -24.29 -5.40
CA LYS A 154 14.81 -25.28 -6.47
C LYS A 154 13.41 -25.75 -6.82
N THR A 155 12.57 -25.92 -5.79
CA THR A 155 11.14 -26.29 -5.91
C THR A 155 10.33 -25.57 -4.85
N ILE A 156 9.10 -25.19 -5.19
CA ILE A 156 8.16 -24.50 -4.31
C ILE A 156 6.86 -25.30 -4.26
N ARG A 157 6.36 -25.57 -3.05
CA ARG A 157 5.05 -26.19 -2.81
C ARG A 157 4.01 -25.17 -2.40
N GLN A 158 4.45 -24.12 -1.64
CA GLN A 158 3.60 -23.04 -1.20
C GLN A 158 4.43 -21.79 -0.92
N VAL A 159 3.90 -20.64 -1.25
CA VAL A 159 4.36 -19.33 -0.79
C VAL A 159 3.26 -18.74 0.09
N LYS A 160 3.58 -18.37 1.31
CA LYS A 160 2.67 -17.66 2.22
C LYS A 160 3.30 -16.34 2.61
N VAL A 161 2.56 -15.26 2.46
CA VAL A 161 2.92 -13.92 2.96
C VAL A 161 1.92 -13.52 4.04
N THR A 162 2.41 -12.96 5.14
CA THR A 162 1.57 -12.55 6.27
C THR A 162 1.97 -11.16 6.75
N GLU A 163 1.01 -10.25 6.85
CA GLU A 163 1.16 -9.02 7.63
C GLU A 163 0.57 -9.22 9.01
N VAL A 164 1.31 -8.81 10.04
CA VAL A 164 0.83 -8.74 11.43
C VAL A 164 0.94 -7.28 11.87
N ALA A 165 -0.20 -6.61 12.06
CA ALA A 165 -0.26 -5.20 12.40
C ALA A 165 -1.01 -4.91 13.69
N LEU A 166 -0.49 -3.95 14.47
CA LEU A 166 -1.17 -3.31 15.58
C LEU A 166 -1.76 -1.99 15.09
N ASN A 167 -3.09 -1.88 15.03
CA ASN A 167 -3.80 -0.75 14.43
C ASN A 167 -4.67 0.05 15.44
N ASP A 168 -4.31 0.04 16.71
CA ASP A 168 -4.96 0.83 17.77
C ASP A 168 -4.91 2.35 17.53
N HIS A 169 -3.94 2.79 16.76
CA HIS A 169 -3.69 4.19 16.37
C HIS A 169 -4.41 4.64 15.10
N TYR A 170 -5.07 3.73 14.35
CA TYR A 170 -5.71 4.08 13.07
C TYR A 170 -7.03 4.83 13.30
N PRO A 171 -7.19 6.10 12.78
CA PRO A 171 -8.26 6.97 13.28
C PRO A 171 -9.59 6.84 12.50
N VAL A 172 -9.67 6.04 11.43
CA VAL A 172 -10.86 5.98 10.58
C VAL A 172 -11.85 4.96 11.11
N ALA A 173 -12.76 5.44 12.00
CA ALA A 173 -13.72 4.61 12.71
C ALA A 173 -14.58 3.75 11.77
N ASP A 174 -15.09 4.30 10.67
CA ASP A 174 -15.97 3.58 9.74
C ASP A 174 -15.28 2.36 9.11
N VAL A 175 -14.02 2.50 8.69
CA VAL A 175 -13.22 1.39 8.15
C VAL A 175 -13.01 0.32 9.21
N MET A 176 -12.67 0.72 10.44
CA MET A 176 -12.35 -0.23 11.51
C MET A 176 -13.59 -0.92 12.04
N MET A 177 -14.68 -0.19 12.26
CA MET A 177 -15.90 -0.75 12.84
C MET A 177 -16.79 -1.43 11.80
N ASN A 178 -17.21 -0.69 10.77
CA ASN A 178 -18.14 -1.20 9.77
C ASN A 178 -17.45 -2.04 8.68
N GLY A 179 -16.26 -1.64 8.29
CA GLY A 179 -15.46 -2.39 7.32
C GLY A 179 -14.93 -3.71 7.87
N MET A 180 -14.27 -3.67 9.03
CA MET A 180 -13.58 -4.83 9.60
C MET A 180 -14.31 -5.49 10.76
N GLY A 181 -15.23 -4.77 11.44
CA GLY A 181 -16.06 -5.30 12.51
C GLY A 181 -15.49 -5.13 13.91
N PHE A 182 -14.44 -4.34 14.11
CA PHE A 182 -13.87 -4.06 15.44
C PHE A 182 -14.92 -3.36 16.35
N GLY A 183 -14.93 -3.71 17.64
CA GLY A 183 -15.87 -3.15 18.60
C GLY A 183 -17.30 -3.66 18.51
N HIS A 184 -17.62 -4.47 17.50
CA HIS A 184 -18.92 -5.15 17.37
C HIS A 184 -18.88 -6.58 17.91
N SER A 185 -20.06 -7.17 18.16
CA SER A 185 -20.16 -8.61 18.45
C SER A 185 -19.71 -9.44 17.24
N LEU A 186 -19.35 -10.71 17.46
CA LEU A 186 -18.95 -11.59 16.34
C LEU A 186 -20.13 -11.95 15.41
N ASP A 187 -21.37 -11.69 15.82
CA ASP A 187 -22.56 -11.86 14.98
C ASP A 187 -22.76 -10.71 13.99
N PHE A 188 -22.10 -9.56 14.21
CA PHE A 188 -22.14 -8.44 13.28
C PHE A 188 -21.54 -8.83 11.93
N GLU A 189 -22.16 -8.35 10.84
CA GLU A 189 -21.74 -8.59 9.45
C GLU A 189 -20.94 -7.38 8.93
N PRO A 190 -19.59 -7.35 9.08
CA PRO A 190 -18.77 -6.31 8.50
C PRO A 190 -18.65 -6.46 6.98
N LEU A 191 -18.19 -5.42 6.29
CA LEU A 191 -17.95 -5.44 4.85
C LEU A 191 -17.04 -6.62 4.43
N LEU A 192 -16.03 -6.94 5.23
CA LEU A 192 -15.13 -8.09 5.02
C LEU A 192 -15.86 -9.44 4.91
N LYS A 193 -17.08 -9.55 5.44
CA LYS A 193 -17.89 -10.78 5.38
C LYS A 193 -18.75 -10.87 4.12
N THR A 194 -18.76 -9.81 3.29
CA THR A 194 -19.42 -9.85 1.99
C THR A 194 -18.79 -10.94 1.11
N PRO A 195 -19.59 -11.86 0.55
CA PRO A 195 -19.07 -12.92 -0.31
C PRO A 195 -18.20 -12.38 -1.45
N GLY A 196 -17.01 -12.93 -1.63
CA GLY A 196 -16.06 -12.54 -2.67
C GLY A 196 -15.23 -11.28 -2.35
N PHE A 197 -15.49 -10.59 -1.25
CA PHE A 197 -14.77 -9.35 -0.92
C PHE A 197 -13.29 -9.60 -0.57
N ILE A 198 -13.00 -10.63 0.24
CA ILE A 198 -11.62 -10.98 0.62
C ILE A 198 -10.84 -11.46 -0.60
N GLU A 199 -11.46 -12.28 -1.44
CA GLU A 199 -10.88 -12.77 -2.68
C GLU A 199 -10.53 -11.63 -3.62
N MET A 200 -11.44 -10.66 -3.76
CA MET A 200 -11.23 -9.46 -4.56
C MET A 200 -10.12 -8.57 -3.98
N ALA A 201 -10.12 -8.34 -2.66
CA ALA A 201 -9.17 -7.44 -2.00
C ALA A 201 -7.72 -7.92 -2.12
N TRP A 202 -7.49 -9.24 -2.07
CA TRP A 202 -6.16 -9.85 -2.15
C TRP A 202 -5.81 -10.44 -3.51
N ARG A 203 -6.68 -10.23 -4.52
CA ARG A 203 -6.49 -10.78 -5.86
C ARG A 203 -5.15 -10.34 -6.48
N ALA A 204 -4.84 -9.06 -6.44
CA ALA A 204 -3.68 -8.51 -7.13
C ALA A 204 -2.34 -9.13 -6.65
N PRO A 205 -1.99 -9.16 -5.35
CA PRO A 205 -0.76 -9.81 -4.91
C PRO A 205 -0.72 -11.32 -5.18
N LEU A 206 -1.85 -12.03 -5.08
CA LEU A 206 -1.91 -13.46 -5.41
C LEU A 206 -1.53 -13.72 -6.87
N TYR A 207 -2.13 -12.97 -7.79
CA TYR A 207 -1.89 -13.14 -9.22
C TYR A 207 -0.51 -12.61 -9.65
N LEU A 208 0.02 -11.58 -8.96
CA LEU A 208 1.38 -11.11 -9.21
C LEU A 208 2.42 -12.17 -8.86
N ILE A 209 2.27 -12.82 -7.70
CA ILE A 209 3.16 -13.94 -7.31
C ILE A 209 3.00 -15.11 -8.30
N ALA A 210 1.76 -15.44 -8.70
CA ALA A 210 1.50 -16.52 -9.64
C ALA A 210 2.18 -16.27 -10.98
N GLU A 211 2.07 -15.05 -11.53
CA GLU A 211 2.76 -14.65 -12.77
C GLU A 211 4.27 -14.77 -12.63
N GLY A 212 4.84 -14.23 -11.55
CA GLY A 212 6.27 -14.30 -11.29
C GLY A 212 6.81 -15.73 -11.13
N LEU A 213 5.96 -16.67 -10.66
CA LEU A 213 6.30 -18.09 -10.53
C LEU A 213 5.92 -18.92 -11.76
N GLY A 214 5.26 -18.31 -12.76
CA GLY A 214 4.83 -19.00 -13.98
C GLY A 214 3.75 -20.06 -13.73
N VAL A 215 2.80 -19.81 -12.81
CA VAL A 215 1.70 -20.70 -12.48
C VAL A 215 0.34 -20.02 -12.66
N GLU A 216 -0.70 -20.79 -12.96
CA GLU A 216 -2.06 -20.30 -13.13
C GLU A 216 -2.90 -20.60 -11.88
N ILE A 217 -3.60 -19.60 -11.36
CA ILE A 217 -4.54 -19.73 -10.25
C ILE A 217 -5.89 -20.19 -10.83
N GLU A 218 -6.35 -21.37 -10.40
CA GLU A 218 -7.65 -21.95 -10.79
C GLU A 218 -8.82 -21.33 -10.03
N GLU A 219 -8.58 -21.01 -8.73
CA GLU A 219 -9.58 -20.50 -7.79
C GLU A 219 -8.90 -19.68 -6.71
N VAL A 220 -9.57 -18.65 -6.22
CA VAL A 220 -9.16 -17.93 -5.00
C VAL A 220 -10.17 -18.23 -3.90
N ARG A 221 -9.68 -18.64 -2.71
CA ARG A 221 -10.50 -18.93 -1.53
C ARG A 221 -10.21 -17.92 -0.43
N GLY A 222 -11.24 -17.20 -0.01
CA GLY A 222 -11.17 -16.24 1.08
C GLY A 222 -11.68 -16.82 2.40
N THR A 223 -11.03 -16.47 3.52
CA THR A 223 -11.52 -16.79 4.87
C THR A 223 -11.37 -15.58 5.78
N LEU A 224 -12.31 -15.44 6.74
CA LEU A 224 -12.32 -14.43 7.79
C LEU A 224 -12.37 -15.13 9.14
N ASP A 225 -11.42 -14.80 10.00
CA ASP A 225 -11.47 -15.18 11.43
C ASP A 225 -11.46 -13.92 12.29
N ARG A 226 -12.20 -13.93 13.40
CA ARG A 226 -12.30 -12.82 14.36
C ARG A 226 -12.21 -13.32 15.78
N ARG A 227 -11.56 -12.54 16.67
CA ARG A 227 -11.45 -12.83 18.10
C ARG A 227 -11.95 -11.66 18.93
N THR A 228 -12.61 -11.98 20.02
CA THR A 228 -13.02 -10.98 21.01
C THR A 228 -11.88 -10.60 21.93
N THR A 229 -11.95 -9.38 22.49
CA THR A 229 -11.13 -9.00 23.63
C THR A 229 -11.84 -9.35 24.94
N ASP A 230 -11.11 -9.66 26.00
CA ASP A 230 -11.62 -9.93 27.35
C ASP A 230 -11.67 -8.68 28.24
N ARG A 231 -11.15 -7.55 27.77
CA ARG A 231 -11.10 -6.24 28.44
C ARG A 231 -11.45 -5.10 27.51
N ASP A 232 -11.74 -3.93 28.08
CA ASP A 232 -11.88 -2.70 27.33
C ASP A 232 -10.49 -2.26 26.77
N ILE A 233 -10.46 -1.79 25.51
CA ILE A 233 -9.25 -1.30 24.83
C ILE A 233 -9.54 0.10 24.31
N GLU A 234 -8.74 1.09 24.75
CA GLU A 234 -8.75 2.44 24.20
C GLU A 234 -7.97 2.47 22.89
N VAL A 235 -8.60 2.98 21.83
CA VAL A 235 -8.04 3.08 20.46
C VAL A 235 -8.34 4.47 19.90
N ALA A 236 -7.67 4.85 18.80
CA ALA A 236 -7.81 6.18 18.21
C ALA A 236 -9.24 6.53 17.77
N PHE A 237 -10.09 5.56 17.50
CA PHE A 237 -11.50 5.76 17.10
C PHE A 237 -12.51 5.52 18.24
N GLY A 238 -12.06 5.34 19.49
CA GLY A 238 -12.93 5.18 20.67
C GLY A 238 -12.53 4.02 21.57
N THR A 239 -13.51 3.39 22.26
CA THR A 239 -13.28 2.27 23.15
C THR A 239 -13.89 0.99 22.58
N ILE A 240 -13.08 -0.05 22.38
CA ILE A 240 -13.52 -1.41 22.08
C ILE A 240 -13.88 -2.09 23.41
N LYS A 241 -15.13 -2.52 23.55
CA LYS A 241 -15.61 -3.10 24.81
C LYS A 241 -15.26 -4.58 24.94
N ALA A 242 -15.04 -5.04 26.18
CA ALA A 242 -14.88 -6.45 26.49
C ALA A 242 -16.02 -7.29 25.86
N GLY A 243 -15.69 -8.45 25.32
CA GLY A 243 -16.63 -9.34 24.62
C GLY A 243 -16.90 -8.97 23.16
N THR A 244 -16.32 -7.87 22.66
CA THR A 244 -16.45 -7.47 21.26
C THR A 244 -15.17 -7.78 20.45
N CYS A 245 -15.24 -7.67 19.12
CA CYS A 245 -14.13 -7.98 18.21
C CYS A 245 -12.93 -7.09 18.48
N GLY A 246 -11.80 -7.68 18.84
CA GLY A 246 -10.53 -7.01 19.09
C GLY A 246 -9.39 -7.46 18.17
N ALA A 247 -9.59 -8.54 17.40
CA ALA A 247 -8.63 -8.99 16.38
C ALA A 247 -9.36 -9.58 15.16
N VAL A 248 -8.78 -9.36 13.99
CA VAL A 248 -9.29 -9.82 12.69
C VAL A 248 -8.15 -10.44 11.90
N SER A 249 -8.39 -11.61 11.31
CA SER A 249 -7.51 -12.22 10.30
C SER A 249 -8.31 -12.46 9.02
N THR A 250 -7.82 -11.90 7.91
CA THR A 250 -8.27 -12.25 6.56
C THR A 250 -7.22 -13.07 5.86
N ARG A 251 -7.62 -14.09 5.15
CA ARG A 251 -6.73 -14.96 4.40
C ARG A 251 -7.33 -15.23 3.03
N ALA A 252 -6.54 -15.01 1.98
CA ALA A 252 -6.88 -15.41 0.64
C ALA A 252 -5.84 -16.40 0.11
N ALA A 253 -6.31 -17.48 -0.52
CA ALA A 253 -5.44 -18.53 -1.05
C ALA A 253 -5.71 -18.77 -2.52
N GLY A 254 -4.68 -18.65 -3.36
CA GLY A 254 -4.68 -19.06 -4.75
C GLY A 254 -4.44 -20.57 -4.86
N VAL A 255 -5.37 -21.26 -5.52
CA VAL A 255 -5.31 -22.70 -5.75
C VAL A 255 -4.64 -22.99 -7.08
N VAL A 256 -3.62 -23.85 -7.05
CA VAL A 256 -2.89 -24.34 -8.23
C VAL A 256 -2.83 -25.86 -8.15
N ASN A 257 -3.26 -26.56 -9.17
CA ASN A 257 -3.37 -28.04 -9.21
C ASN A 257 -4.12 -28.60 -8.00
N GLY A 258 -5.24 -27.96 -7.63
CA GLY A 258 -6.11 -28.36 -6.52
C GLY A 258 -5.55 -28.11 -5.12
N ARG A 259 -4.42 -27.41 -4.97
CA ARG A 259 -3.77 -27.12 -3.68
C ARG A 259 -3.60 -25.62 -3.48
N GLU A 260 -3.70 -25.15 -2.24
CA GLU A 260 -3.40 -23.78 -1.89
C GLU A 260 -1.89 -23.53 -2.00
N ALA A 261 -1.47 -22.94 -3.12
CA ALA A 261 -0.06 -22.73 -3.44
C ALA A 261 0.44 -21.33 -3.09
N ILE A 262 -0.41 -20.32 -3.15
CA ILE A 262 -0.07 -18.93 -2.83
C ILE A 262 -1.07 -18.42 -1.80
N VAL A 263 -0.59 -17.90 -0.67
CA VAL A 263 -1.44 -17.46 0.43
C VAL A 263 -1.05 -16.06 0.86
N VAL A 264 -2.03 -15.16 0.93
CA VAL A 264 -1.90 -13.83 1.54
C VAL A 264 -2.75 -13.80 2.80
N GLU A 265 -2.15 -13.48 3.93
CA GLU A 265 -2.81 -13.37 5.23
C GLU A 265 -2.55 -11.99 5.84
N HIS A 266 -3.61 -11.40 6.40
CA HIS A 266 -3.54 -10.09 7.03
C HIS A 266 -4.18 -10.16 8.41
N ILE A 267 -3.36 -9.98 9.45
CA ILE A 267 -3.72 -10.08 10.85
C ILE A 267 -3.65 -8.70 11.49
N ILE A 268 -4.78 -8.20 11.96
CA ILE A 268 -4.88 -6.91 12.65
C ILE A 268 -5.34 -7.15 14.08
N ARG A 269 -4.66 -6.49 15.02
CA ARG A 269 -5.02 -6.46 16.44
C ARG A 269 -5.20 -5.03 16.93
N MET A 270 -6.08 -4.88 17.93
CA MET A 270 -6.26 -3.64 18.67
C MET A 270 -5.44 -3.60 19.97
N ALA A 271 -4.89 -4.73 20.39
CA ALA A 271 -3.87 -4.83 21.44
C ALA A 271 -3.05 -6.11 21.25
N ARG A 272 -1.79 -6.11 21.70
CA ARG A 272 -0.83 -7.22 21.45
C ARG A 272 -1.25 -8.55 22.09
N ASP A 273 -2.01 -8.50 23.16
CA ASP A 273 -2.51 -9.64 23.93
C ASP A 273 -3.83 -10.23 23.41
N VAL A 274 -4.47 -9.60 22.44
CA VAL A 274 -5.68 -10.15 21.79
C VAL A 274 -5.28 -11.22 20.78
N ALA A 275 -6.00 -12.33 20.76
CA ALA A 275 -5.72 -13.50 19.93
C ALA A 275 -4.27 -14.04 20.09
N PRO A 276 -3.86 -14.45 21.31
CA PRO A 276 -2.48 -14.83 21.59
C PRO A 276 -2.02 -16.10 20.87
N ASP A 277 -2.95 -16.87 20.33
CA ASP A 277 -2.73 -18.06 19.50
C ASP A 277 -2.38 -17.75 18.04
N TRP A 278 -2.57 -16.51 17.60
CA TRP A 278 -2.20 -16.09 16.25
C TRP A 278 -0.74 -15.61 16.17
N PRO A 279 -0.10 -15.58 14.97
CA PRO A 279 1.21 -14.97 14.78
C PRO A 279 1.29 -13.59 15.43
N ALA A 280 2.36 -13.31 16.15
CA ALA A 280 2.55 -12.08 16.90
C ALA A 280 3.73 -11.29 16.34
N SER A 281 3.77 -9.98 16.63
CA SER A 281 4.88 -9.09 16.35
C SER A 281 5.26 -8.31 17.61
N GLU A 282 6.55 -8.14 17.85
CA GLU A 282 7.08 -7.21 18.84
C GLU A 282 7.09 -5.77 18.35
N PHE A 283 6.93 -5.58 17.04
CA PHE A 283 6.87 -4.29 16.35
C PHE A 283 5.41 -3.90 16.06
N ASP A 284 5.19 -2.67 15.64
CA ASP A 284 3.85 -2.21 15.22
C ASP A 284 3.38 -2.92 13.96
N ALA A 285 4.31 -3.28 13.07
CA ALA A 285 4.04 -4.14 11.94
C ALA A 285 5.20 -5.11 11.66
N SER A 286 4.86 -6.34 11.26
CA SER A 286 5.79 -7.37 10.79
C SER A 286 5.24 -8.01 9.52
N TYR A 287 6.14 -8.30 8.60
CA TYR A 287 5.84 -8.94 7.31
C TYR A 287 6.61 -10.25 7.25
N HIS A 288 5.90 -11.36 7.13
CA HIS A 288 6.47 -12.68 7.10
C HIS A 288 6.33 -13.28 5.72
N VAL A 289 7.36 -13.95 5.25
CA VAL A 289 7.34 -14.77 4.04
C VAL A 289 7.79 -16.17 4.38
N ASP A 290 6.91 -17.13 4.17
CA ASP A 290 7.16 -18.56 4.36
C ASP A 290 7.08 -19.24 2.99
N ILE A 291 8.16 -19.83 2.54
CA ILE A 291 8.23 -20.64 1.32
C ILE A 291 8.46 -22.09 1.73
N ALA A 292 7.45 -22.92 1.54
CA ALA A 292 7.60 -24.36 1.69
C ALA A 292 8.15 -24.95 0.39
N GLY A 293 9.37 -25.44 0.40
CA GLY A 293 10.04 -25.86 -0.83
C GLY A 293 11.29 -26.70 -0.61
N ASP A 294 12.26 -26.51 -1.47
CA ASP A 294 13.63 -27.00 -1.36
C ASP A 294 14.57 -25.84 -1.79
N PRO A 295 15.18 -25.13 -0.82
CA PRO A 295 14.98 -25.24 0.63
C PRO A 295 13.63 -24.65 1.11
N ASP A 296 13.23 -24.96 2.36
CA ASP A 296 12.23 -24.18 3.08
C ASP A 296 12.85 -22.83 3.50
N ILE A 297 12.11 -21.72 3.32
CA ILE A 297 12.59 -20.36 3.62
C ILE A 297 11.61 -19.69 4.58
N HIS A 298 12.12 -19.11 5.66
CA HIS A 298 11.39 -18.27 6.59
C HIS A 298 12.05 -16.91 6.67
N CYS A 299 11.30 -15.85 6.41
CA CYS A 299 11.74 -14.47 6.53
C CYS A 299 10.75 -13.66 7.36
N ALA A 300 11.24 -12.95 8.36
CA ALA A 300 10.47 -11.97 9.12
C ALA A 300 11.12 -10.59 8.95
N MET A 301 10.42 -9.69 8.29
CA MET A 301 10.83 -8.29 8.16
C MET A 301 10.02 -7.46 9.14
N ASN A 302 10.70 -6.90 10.13
CA ASN A 302 10.10 -6.01 11.11
C ASN A 302 10.40 -4.56 10.75
N VAL A 303 9.42 -3.68 10.87
CA VAL A 303 9.59 -2.26 10.69
C VAL A 303 9.28 -1.53 11.99
N GLY A 304 10.20 -0.67 12.42
CA GLY A 304 10.06 0.16 13.62
C GLY A 304 10.25 1.63 13.26
N ALA A 305 9.50 2.51 13.91
CA ALA A 305 9.65 3.94 13.72
C ALA A 305 10.99 4.42 14.30
N ALA A 306 11.59 5.40 13.64
CA ALA A 306 12.71 6.15 14.21
C ALA A 306 12.27 6.89 15.47
N GLU A 307 13.23 7.23 16.33
CA GLU A 307 12.98 7.96 17.59
C GLU A 307 12.16 9.23 17.33
N GLY A 308 11.18 9.49 18.19
CA GLY A 308 10.29 10.66 18.07
C GLY A 308 9.06 10.48 17.17
N HIS A 309 8.90 9.34 16.51
CA HIS A 309 7.74 9.05 15.65
C HIS A 309 6.75 8.11 16.35
N GLY A 310 5.45 8.35 16.11
CA GLY A 310 4.35 7.55 16.68
C GLY A 310 4.15 6.20 15.96
N ALA A 311 3.26 5.38 16.52
CA ALA A 311 2.86 4.09 15.97
C ALA A 311 2.34 4.22 14.53
N GLY A 312 2.61 3.24 13.69
CA GLY A 312 2.23 3.21 12.27
C GLY A 312 3.10 4.08 11.35
N HIS A 313 3.94 4.98 11.88
CA HIS A 313 4.81 5.83 11.06
C HIS A 313 5.78 4.99 10.20
N ALA A 314 6.35 3.93 10.74
CA ALA A 314 7.27 3.06 10.01
C ALA A 314 6.63 2.39 8.79
N ALA A 315 5.41 1.88 8.93
CA ALA A 315 4.67 1.29 7.81
C ALA A 315 4.30 2.33 6.75
N MET A 316 3.88 3.54 7.17
CA MET A 316 3.63 4.66 6.25
C MET A 316 4.90 5.11 5.52
N THR A 317 6.03 5.17 6.23
CA THR A 317 7.33 5.50 5.63
C THR A 317 7.73 4.45 4.61
N ALA A 318 7.65 3.17 4.96
CA ALA A 318 7.95 2.09 4.03
C ALA A 318 7.02 2.15 2.79
N THR A 319 5.73 2.44 2.98
CA THR A 319 4.77 2.62 1.87
C THR A 319 5.15 3.80 0.98
N ALA A 320 5.42 4.98 1.55
CA ALA A 320 5.84 6.17 0.79
C ALA A 320 7.12 5.91 -0.01
N MET A 321 8.11 5.28 0.63
CA MET A 321 9.40 5.03 0.00
C MET A 321 9.33 4.03 -1.15
N ARG A 322 8.36 3.09 -1.15
CA ARG A 322 8.17 2.19 -2.29
C ARG A 322 7.89 2.95 -3.58
N VAL A 323 7.06 3.97 -3.52
CA VAL A 323 6.70 4.76 -4.70
C VAL A 323 7.70 5.89 -4.99
N VAL A 324 8.22 6.58 -3.97
CA VAL A 324 9.23 7.63 -4.17
C VAL A 324 10.52 7.06 -4.78
N ASN A 325 10.98 5.90 -4.30
CA ASN A 325 12.16 5.25 -4.87
C ASN A 325 11.91 4.66 -6.27
N ALA A 326 10.66 4.40 -6.64
CA ALA A 326 10.30 3.93 -7.97
C ALA A 326 10.30 5.04 -9.04
N ILE A 327 10.19 6.32 -8.67
CA ILE A 327 10.06 7.44 -9.61
C ILE A 327 11.07 7.35 -10.78
N PRO A 328 12.40 7.24 -10.56
CA PRO A 328 13.34 7.20 -11.68
C PRO A 328 13.14 6.03 -12.63
N TYR A 329 12.69 4.90 -12.09
CA TYR A 329 12.50 3.67 -12.86
C TYR A 329 11.20 3.69 -13.66
N VAL A 330 10.15 4.31 -13.11
CA VAL A 330 8.85 4.45 -13.77
C VAL A 330 8.93 5.49 -14.91
N VAL A 331 9.65 6.59 -14.69
CA VAL A 331 9.87 7.62 -15.72
C VAL A 331 10.71 7.09 -16.90
N GLU A 332 11.62 6.15 -16.65
CA GLU A 332 12.48 5.52 -17.67
C GLU A 332 11.84 4.27 -18.30
N ALA A 333 10.72 3.78 -17.79
CA ALA A 333 10.05 2.57 -18.29
C ALA A 333 9.25 2.85 -19.56
N PRO A 334 8.95 1.82 -20.37
CA PRO A 334 7.99 1.93 -21.46
C PRO A 334 6.60 2.33 -20.94
N ALA A 335 5.88 3.13 -21.72
CA ALA A 335 4.53 3.58 -21.39
C ALA A 335 3.57 2.41 -21.14
N GLY A 336 2.72 2.53 -20.12
CA GLY A 336 1.72 1.52 -19.78
C GLY A 336 1.47 1.39 -18.28
N LEU A 337 0.69 0.37 -17.89
CA LEU A 337 0.43 0.02 -16.50
C LEU A 337 1.46 -1.00 -16.03
N LEU A 338 2.30 -0.60 -15.09
CA LEU A 338 3.44 -1.39 -14.61
C LEU A 338 3.14 -2.10 -13.29
N SER A 339 3.76 -3.24 -13.10
CA SER A 339 3.86 -3.97 -11.85
C SER A 339 5.31 -4.07 -11.37
N SER A 340 5.55 -4.69 -10.24
CA SER A 340 6.92 -4.95 -9.76
C SER A 340 7.67 -5.98 -10.61
N LEU A 341 7.00 -6.70 -11.52
CA LEU A 341 7.63 -7.60 -12.49
C LEU A 341 8.24 -6.85 -13.68
N ASP A 342 7.75 -5.65 -13.97
CA ASP A 342 8.19 -4.84 -15.12
C ASP A 342 9.36 -3.92 -14.76
N LEU A 343 9.63 -3.74 -13.47
CA LEU A 343 10.66 -2.83 -12.96
C LEU A 343 11.84 -3.61 -12.33
N PRO A 344 13.06 -3.11 -12.43
CA PRO A 344 14.17 -3.62 -11.61
C PRO A 344 13.90 -3.31 -10.13
N ASN A 345 14.75 -3.83 -9.23
CA ASN A 345 14.69 -3.42 -7.82
C ASN A 345 14.82 -1.90 -7.70
N THR A 346 13.75 -1.26 -7.20
CA THR A 346 13.67 0.20 -7.06
C THR A 346 14.47 0.66 -5.84
N LEU A 347 15.79 0.76 -6.01
CA LEU A 347 16.72 1.07 -4.92
C LEU A 347 16.65 2.53 -4.49
N PRO A 348 16.84 2.82 -3.18
CA PRO A 348 16.84 4.17 -2.64
C PRO A 348 18.15 4.89 -2.99
N ARG A 349 18.23 5.50 -4.17
CA ARG A 349 19.39 6.31 -4.56
C ARG A 349 19.58 7.48 -3.61
N HIS A 350 20.80 7.78 -3.23
CA HIS A 350 21.17 8.90 -2.34
C HIS A 350 20.54 8.88 -0.94
N ALA A 351 20.11 7.71 -0.43
CA ALA A 351 19.45 7.58 0.87
C ALA A 351 20.42 7.42 2.05
N ILE A 352 21.73 7.26 1.81
CA ILE A 352 22.73 7.25 2.89
C ILE A 352 22.97 8.68 3.33
N ASP A 353 22.58 9.00 4.56
CA ASP A 353 22.65 10.35 5.12
C ASP A 353 23.18 10.32 6.55
N TRP A 354 24.31 10.98 6.76
CA TRP A 354 25.00 11.10 8.05
C TRP A 354 24.86 12.51 8.68
N ARG A 355 24.03 13.38 8.09
CA ARG A 355 23.92 14.79 8.53
C ARG A 355 23.26 14.98 9.91
N ASN A 356 22.64 13.93 10.42
CA ASN A 356 21.91 13.94 11.71
C ASN A 356 22.60 13.10 12.80
N GLU A 357 23.86 12.70 12.63
CA GLU A 357 24.67 12.02 13.64
C GLU A 357 25.58 12.95 14.43
#